data_3ffd10064c124bafdc694e661c772f4c
#
_entry.id   3ffd10064c124bafdc694e661c772f4c
#
_cell.length_a   1.000
_cell.length_b   1.000
_cell.length_c   1.000
_cell.angle_alpha   90.00
_cell.angle_beta   90.00
_cell.angle_gamma   90.00
#
_symmetry.space_group_name_H-M   'P 1'
#
loop_
_entity.id
_entity.type
_entity.pdbx_description
1 polymer ?
#
loop_
_entity_poly.entity_id
_entity_poly.type
_entity_poly.pdbx_seq_one_letter_code
_entity_poly.pdbx_strand_id
1 'polypeptide(L)'
;NHAAINPAFSFMYSATHQNNFDKQYRFMDPKVADDLFAEMLDKPVTATDSIPQILNTQRPNIIFIILESFSTHLMETMGGQPNVAVNMDKFGKEGVLFTNFYANSFRTDRGLASIISGYPGQPSTSIMKYPEKTDGLPSIPRSLKDAGYSLEYYYGGDADFTNMRSYLVSSGIEKIISETDFPLSERPGKWGAPDHALFQRFMKDLKEEKQQEPFFKIIQ
;
A
#
# COMPACT_ATOMS: atom_id res chain seq x y z
N ASN A 1 -20.03 2.02 22.96
CA ASN A 1 -19.35 3.01 23.80
C ASN A 1 -19.14 4.37 23.11
N HIS A 2 -19.13 4.46 21.78
CA HIS A 2 -19.00 5.74 21.05
C HIS A 2 -20.20 6.67 21.23
N ALA A 3 -21.38 6.14 21.48
CA ALA A 3 -22.59 6.94 21.72
C ALA A 3 -22.55 7.77 23.02
N ALA A 4 -21.63 7.44 23.93
CA ALA A 4 -21.44 8.16 25.20
C ALA A 4 -20.41 9.31 25.11
N ILE A 5 -19.73 9.46 23.98
CA ILE A 5 -18.70 10.49 23.80
C ILE A 5 -19.38 11.77 23.32
N ASN A 6 -19.22 12.86 24.10
CA ASN A 6 -19.68 14.18 23.66
C ASN A 6 -18.85 14.65 22.46
N PRO A 7 -19.46 14.86 21.26
CA PRO A 7 -18.70 15.22 20.06
C PRO A 7 -17.95 16.56 20.20
N ALA A 8 -18.54 17.54 20.87
CA ALA A 8 -17.90 18.85 21.06
C ALA A 8 -16.67 18.73 21.97
N PHE A 9 -16.78 17.95 23.08
CA PHE A 9 -15.64 17.68 23.94
C PHE A 9 -14.55 16.93 23.20
N SER A 10 -14.89 15.89 22.44
CA SER A 10 -13.93 15.11 21.67
C SER A 10 -13.20 15.96 20.64
N PHE A 11 -13.92 16.86 19.94
CA PHE A 11 -13.34 17.81 18.99
C PHE A 11 -12.36 18.78 19.70
N MET A 12 -12.80 19.43 20.78
CA MET A 12 -11.97 20.37 21.54
C MET A 12 -10.74 19.68 22.15
N TYR A 13 -10.91 18.47 22.67
CA TYR A 13 -9.81 17.68 23.18
C TYR A 13 -8.79 17.36 22.08
N SER A 14 -9.23 16.87 20.92
CA SER A 14 -8.33 16.57 19.78
C SER A 14 -7.62 17.81 19.24
N ALA A 15 -8.30 18.95 19.21
CA ALA A 15 -7.71 20.21 18.77
C ALA A 15 -6.61 20.73 19.71
N THR A 16 -6.75 20.46 21.03
CA THR A 16 -5.81 20.94 22.03
C THR A 16 -4.73 19.93 22.43
N HIS A 17 -4.96 18.63 22.13
CA HIS A 17 -4.05 17.53 22.51
C HIS A 17 -3.49 16.87 21.25
N GLN A 18 -2.69 17.61 20.48
CA GLN A 18 -1.95 17.04 19.36
C GLN A 18 -0.67 16.35 19.86
N ASN A 19 -0.42 15.14 19.36
CA ASN A 19 0.81 14.40 19.67
C ASN A 19 2.02 15.08 19.02
N ASN A 20 3.00 15.43 19.82
CA ASN A 20 4.29 15.86 19.33
C ASN A 20 5.18 14.63 19.11
N PHE A 21 5.24 14.15 17.87
CA PHE A 21 5.98 12.95 17.53
C PHE A 21 7.48 13.10 17.66
N ASP A 22 8.02 14.30 17.47
CA ASP A 22 9.46 14.57 17.62
C ASP A 22 9.95 14.34 19.05
N LYS A 23 9.07 14.58 20.03
CA LYS A 23 9.37 14.28 21.43
C LYS A 23 9.07 12.84 21.83
N GLN A 24 7.99 12.28 21.28
CA GLN A 24 7.49 10.95 21.65
C GLN A 24 8.41 9.82 21.19
N TYR A 25 9.05 9.97 20.03
CA TYR A 25 9.86 8.92 19.40
C TYR A 25 11.36 9.25 19.38
N ARG A 26 11.79 10.21 20.18
CA ARG A 26 13.22 10.54 20.31
C ARG A 26 13.86 9.63 21.34
N PHE A 27 14.31 8.46 20.92
CA PHE A 27 14.91 7.44 21.80
C PHE A 27 16.43 7.57 21.94
N MET A 28 17.08 8.36 21.09
CA MET A 28 18.54 8.55 21.06
C MET A 28 18.90 9.92 20.53
N ASP A 29 20.19 10.26 20.60
CA ASP A 29 20.71 11.47 19.99
C ASP A 29 20.53 11.42 18.45
N PRO A 30 20.12 12.52 17.80
CA PRO A 30 19.89 12.54 16.35
C PRO A 30 21.10 12.08 15.54
N LYS A 31 22.31 12.49 15.92
CA LYS A 31 23.54 12.09 15.21
C LYS A 31 23.77 10.59 15.30
N VAL A 32 23.53 9.99 16.47
CA VAL A 32 23.64 8.54 16.66
C VAL A 32 22.61 7.80 15.80
N ALA A 33 21.38 8.35 15.70
CA ALA A 33 20.34 7.78 14.85
C ALA A 33 20.73 7.82 13.36
N ASP A 34 21.26 8.95 12.92
CA ASP A 34 21.71 9.14 11.52
C ASP A 34 22.88 8.21 11.18
N ASP A 35 23.87 8.09 12.08
CA ASP A 35 25.03 7.21 11.90
C ASP A 35 24.59 5.73 11.81
N LEU A 36 23.70 5.28 12.70
CA LEU A 36 23.16 3.93 12.69
C LEU A 36 22.32 3.66 11.44
N PHE A 37 21.52 4.64 11.01
CA PHE A 37 20.73 4.51 9.81
C PHE A 37 21.60 4.44 8.54
N ALA A 38 22.65 5.25 8.47
CA ALA A 38 23.64 5.19 7.40
C ALA A 38 24.33 3.81 7.35
N GLU A 39 24.75 3.27 8.50
CA GLU A 39 25.31 1.92 8.59
C GLU A 39 24.34 0.82 8.12
N MET A 40 23.06 0.95 8.45
CA MET A 40 22.02 0.01 7.99
C MET A 40 21.83 0.04 6.46
N LEU A 41 22.04 1.20 5.83
CA LEU A 41 21.92 1.38 4.39
C LEU A 41 23.21 1.04 3.63
N ASP A 42 24.36 1.08 4.32
CA ASP A 42 25.65 0.77 3.71
C ASP A 42 25.80 -0.73 3.48
N LYS A 43 25.22 -1.19 2.39
CA LYS A 43 25.43 -2.56 1.92
C LYS A 43 26.51 -2.51 0.84
N PRO A 44 27.59 -3.30 0.99
CA PRO A 44 28.61 -3.39 -0.04
C PRO A 44 27.97 -3.90 -1.33
N VAL A 45 27.89 -3.05 -2.34
CA VAL A 45 27.54 -3.46 -3.70
C VAL A 45 28.74 -4.24 -4.22
N THR A 46 28.66 -5.55 -4.21
CA THR A 46 29.68 -6.37 -4.85
C THR A 46 29.58 -6.16 -6.37
N ALA A 47 30.67 -5.74 -6.98
CA ALA A 47 30.73 -5.41 -8.43
C ALA A 47 30.43 -6.62 -9.36
N THR A 48 30.13 -7.78 -8.80
CA THR A 48 29.78 -9.03 -9.49
C THR A 48 28.27 -9.23 -9.64
N ASP A 49 27.45 -8.41 -8.99
CA ASP A 49 26.01 -8.56 -9.09
C ASP A 49 25.49 -7.89 -10.38
N SER A 50 25.59 -8.63 -11.49
CA SER A 50 24.82 -8.28 -12.68
C SER A 50 23.34 -8.47 -12.33
N ILE A 51 22.60 -7.38 -12.30
CA ILE A 51 21.13 -7.44 -12.17
C ILE A 51 20.60 -8.15 -13.42
N PRO A 52 20.00 -9.34 -13.30
CA PRO A 52 19.48 -10.04 -14.45
C PRO A 52 18.36 -9.19 -15.10
N GLN A 53 18.39 -9.10 -16.42
CA GLN A 53 17.29 -8.46 -17.14
C GLN A 53 16.06 -9.37 -17.06
N ILE A 54 15.10 -8.99 -16.22
CA ILE A 54 13.85 -9.75 -15.99
C ILE A 54 12.77 -9.32 -16.99
N LEU A 55 12.78 -8.03 -17.39
CA LEU A 55 11.77 -7.46 -18.27
C LEU A 55 12.27 -7.42 -19.72
N ASN A 56 11.40 -7.74 -20.65
CA ASN A 56 11.66 -7.65 -22.10
C ASN A 56 11.33 -6.27 -22.69
N THR A 57 10.86 -5.33 -21.85
CA THR A 57 10.56 -3.95 -22.24
C THR A 57 10.98 -2.97 -21.15
N GLN A 58 11.32 -1.75 -21.55
CA GLN A 58 11.70 -0.68 -20.63
C GLN A 58 10.49 0.00 -19.97
N ARG A 59 9.31 -0.10 -20.57
CA ARG A 59 8.07 0.53 -20.11
C ARG A 59 6.91 -0.46 -20.12
N PRO A 60 6.93 -1.46 -19.20
CA PRO A 60 5.87 -2.46 -19.12
C PRO A 60 4.59 -1.85 -18.57
N ASN A 61 3.45 -2.42 -18.92
CA ASN A 61 2.24 -2.26 -18.15
C ASN A 61 2.41 -2.96 -16.80
N ILE A 62 1.98 -2.31 -15.72
CA ILE A 62 2.22 -2.79 -14.36
C ILE A 62 0.86 -3.01 -13.66
N ILE A 63 0.65 -4.21 -13.16
CA ILE A 63 -0.45 -4.54 -12.24
C ILE A 63 0.18 -4.86 -10.89
N PHE A 64 -0.20 -4.09 -9.87
CA PHE A 64 0.33 -4.22 -8.52
C PHE A 64 -0.78 -4.70 -7.59
N ILE A 65 -0.67 -5.94 -7.11
CA ILE A 65 -1.68 -6.56 -6.27
C ILE A 65 -1.20 -6.53 -4.82
N ILE A 66 -1.97 -5.86 -3.96
CA ILE A 66 -1.71 -5.77 -2.52
C ILE A 66 -2.66 -6.74 -1.82
N LEU A 67 -2.12 -7.84 -1.32
CA LEU A 67 -2.88 -8.86 -0.61
C LEU A 67 -2.93 -8.52 0.89
N GLU A 68 -4.08 -8.05 1.37
CA GLU A 68 -4.29 -7.76 2.78
C GLU A 68 -4.36 -9.04 3.60
N SER A 69 -3.73 -9.02 4.78
CA SER A 69 -3.70 -10.17 5.71
C SER A 69 -3.11 -11.46 5.12
N PHE A 70 -2.43 -11.41 3.98
CA PHE A 70 -1.77 -12.57 3.39
C PHE A 70 -0.45 -12.86 4.12
N SER A 71 -0.20 -14.12 4.38
CA SER A 71 0.99 -14.57 5.11
C SER A 71 1.68 -15.72 4.37
N THR A 72 3.02 -15.78 4.48
CA THR A 72 3.84 -16.90 3.98
C THR A 72 3.47 -18.24 4.61
N HIS A 73 2.77 -18.26 5.75
CA HIS A 73 2.19 -19.48 6.32
C HIS A 73 1.20 -20.19 5.38
N LEU A 74 0.69 -19.51 4.37
CA LEU A 74 -0.21 -20.07 3.36
C LEU A 74 0.55 -20.59 2.11
N MET A 75 1.85 -20.31 1.99
CA MET A 75 2.66 -20.66 0.82
C MET A 75 3.58 -21.84 1.13
N GLU A 76 3.38 -22.96 0.45
CA GLU A 76 4.24 -24.16 0.57
C GLU A 76 5.69 -23.86 0.20
N THR A 77 5.92 -23.06 -0.85
CA THR A 77 7.25 -22.62 -1.30
C THR A 77 8.03 -21.83 -0.25
N MET A 78 7.34 -21.27 0.76
CA MET A 78 7.92 -20.53 1.87
C MET A 78 7.90 -21.31 3.19
N GLY A 79 7.63 -22.64 3.14
CA GLY A 79 7.53 -23.49 4.33
C GLY A 79 6.19 -23.42 5.05
N GLY A 80 5.16 -22.85 4.43
CA GLY A 80 3.80 -22.79 4.95
C GLY A 80 2.97 -24.04 4.65
N GLN A 81 1.65 -23.94 4.85
CA GLN A 81 0.72 -25.05 4.68
C GLN A 81 0.60 -25.46 3.20
N PRO A 82 0.75 -26.77 2.88
CA PRO A 82 0.64 -27.25 1.51
C PRO A 82 -0.80 -27.13 0.97
N ASN A 83 -0.92 -26.92 -0.33
CA ASN A 83 -2.19 -26.87 -1.06
C ASN A 83 -3.18 -25.77 -0.63
N VAL A 84 -2.71 -24.68 -0.01
CA VAL A 84 -3.55 -23.53 0.37
C VAL A 84 -3.43 -22.44 -0.69
N ALA A 85 -2.27 -21.85 -0.88
CA ALA A 85 -2.05 -20.76 -1.84
C ALA A 85 -1.43 -21.26 -3.15
N VAL A 86 -2.03 -22.28 -3.78
CA VAL A 86 -1.48 -23.04 -4.92
C VAL A 86 -1.05 -22.12 -6.08
N ASN A 87 -1.85 -21.08 -6.38
CA ASN A 87 -1.52 -20.15 -7.46
C ASN A 87 -0.35 -19.23 -7.10
N MET A 88 -0.22 -18.84 -5.82
CA MET A 88 0.91 -18.05 -5.36
C MET A 88 2.20 -18.87 -5.36
N ASP A 89 2.12 -20.15 -4.97
CA ASP A 89 3.23 -21.08 -5.07
C ASP A 89 3.68 -21.29 -6.52
N LYS A 90 2.73 -21.33 -7.46
CA LYS A 90 3.03 -21.40 -8.87
C LYS A 90 3.74 -20.13 -9.34
N PHE A 91 3.24 -18.95 -9.01
CA PHE A 91 3.87 -17.68 -9.35
C PHE A 91 5.28 -17.55 -8.74
N GLY A 92 5.46 -18.03 -7.50
CA GLY A 92 6.78 -18.08 -6.86
C GLY A 92 7.81 -18.93 -7.60
N LYS A 93 7.35 -19.98 -8.33
CA LYS A 93 8.21 -20.84 -9.16
C LYS A 93 8.45 -20.31 -10.56
N GLU A 94 7.51 -19.54 -11.12
CA GLU A 94 7.56 -19.03 -12.49
C GLU A 94 8.10 -17.60 -12.59
N GLY A 95 8.12 -16.86 -11.47
CA GLY A 95 8.55 -15.47 -11.39
C GLY A 95 9.75 -15.26 -10.47
N VAL A 96 9.84 -14.03 -9.93
CA VAL A 96 10.85 -13.66 -8.92
C VAL A 96 10.18 -13.66 -7.55
N LEU A 97 10.67 -14.51 -6.64
CA LEU A 97 10.19 -14.60 -5.27
C LEU A 97 11.19 -13.93 -4.31
N PHE A 98 10.75 -12.87 -3.63
CA PHE A 98 11.53 -12.23 -2.56
C PHE A 98 11.27 -12.94 -1.23
N THR A 99 12.22 -13.73 -0.79
CA THR A 99 12.07 -14.57 0.43
C THR A 99 12.24 -13.79 1.74
N ASN A 100 12.87 -12.62 1.69
CA ASN A 100 13.11 -11.75 2.85
C ASN A 100 12.30 -10.45 2.73
N PHE A 101 11.02 -10.56 2.37
CA PHE A 101 10.11 -9.43 2.26
C PHE A 101 9.12 -9.43 3.42
N TYR A 102 9.12 -8.34 4.21
CA TYR A 102 8.33 -8.25 5.43
C TYR A 102 7.37 -7.06 5.40
N ALA A 103 6.19 -7.25 5.97
CA ALA A 103 5.25 -6.15 6.18
C ALA A 103 5.81 -5.16 7.22
N ASN A 104 5.78 -3.88 6.90
CA ASN A 104 6.28 -2.83 7.79
C ASN A 104 5.29 -2.48 8.92
N SER A 105 4.01 -2.87 8.81
CA SER A 105 2.98 -2.65 9.82
C SER A 105 1.88 -3.71 9.75
N PHE A 106 1.17 -3.84 10.87
CA PHE A 106 0.01 -4.74 11.02
C PHE A 106 -1.33 -4.10 10.65
N ARG A 107 -1.34 -2.85 10.15
CA ARG A 107 -2.55 -2.13 9.74
C ARG A 107 -2.43 -1.62 8.31
N THR A 108 -3.53 -1.72 7.57
CA THR A 108 -3.64 -1.32 6.17
C THR A 108 -3.22 0.13 5.92
N ASP A 109 -3.72 1.07 6.73
CA ASP A 109 -3.45 2.50 6.62
C ASP A 109 -1.98 2.89 6.86
N ARG A 110 -1.21 2.03 7.49
CA ARG A 110 0.24 2.21 7.69
C ARG A 110 1.05 1.43 6.67
N GLY A 111 0.65 0.17 6.44
CA GLY A 111 1.30 -0.70 5.47
C GLY A 111 1.23 -0.13 4.04
N LEU A 112 0.09 0.44 3.67
CA LEU A 112 -0.10 1.05 2.35
C LEU A 112 0.84 2.25 2.15
N ALA A 113 1.00 3.12 3.16
CA ALA A 113 1.96 4.22 3.10
C ALA A 113 3.40 3.72 2.97
N SER A 114 3.74 2.60 3.62
CA SER A 114 5.05 1.97 3.48
C SER A 114 5.28 1.38 2.10
N ILE A 115 4.28 0.73 1.52
CA ILE A 115 4.37 0.11 0.19
C ILE A 115 4.46 1.19 -0.90
N ILE A 116 3.61 2.21 -0.85
CA ILE A 116 3.49 3.21 -1.92
C ILE A 116 4.56 4.31 -1.81
N SER A 117 4.89 4.73 -0.60
CA SER A 117 5.75 5.90 -0.34
C SER A 117 7.09 5.55 0.31
N GLY A 118 7.33 4.29 0.69
CA GLY A 118 8.51 3.91 1.47
C GLY A 118 8.52 4.51 2.89
N TYR A 119 7.37 5.05 3.35
CA TYR A 119 7.29 5.69 4.66
C TYR A 119 7.13 4.64 5.77
N PRO A 120 8.01 4.61 6.78
CA PRO A 120 7.93 3.62 7.85
C PRO A 120 6.62 3.70 8.62
N GLY A 121 6.00 2.55 8.87
CA GLY A 121 4.77 2.45 9.65
C GLY A 121 4.96 2.92 11.09
N GLN A 122 4.24 3.95 11.51
CA GLN A 122 4.31 4.48 12.87
C GLN A 122 3.61 3.54 13.87
N PRO A 123 4.14 3.34 15.07
CA PRO A 123 3.58 2.39 16.03
C PRO A 123 2.15 2.71 16.49
N SER A 124 1.84 3.99 16.69
CA SER A 124 0.59 4.43 17.33
C SER A 124 -0.38 5.14 16.40
N THR A 125 0.05 5.59 15.22
CA THR A 125 -0.78 6.37 14.30
C THR A 125 -0.47 6.06 12.84
N SER A 126 -1.29 6.58 11.94
CA SER A 126 -1.03 6.55 10.50
C SER A 126 -0.74 7.95 9.98
N ILE A 127 0.24 8.06 9.09
CA ILE A 127 0.56 9.32 8.39
C ILE A 127 -0.62 9.82 7.56
N MET A 128 -1.51 8.94 7.10
CA MET A 128 -2.72 9.30 6.34
C MET A 128 -3.68 10.21 7.10
N LYS A 129 -3.59 10.27 8.44
CA LYS A 129 -4.36 11.21 9.27
C LYS A 129 -3.87 12.65 9.22
N TYR A 130 -2.75 12.88 8.55
CA TYR A 130 -2.09 14.17 8.43
C TYR A 130 -1.89 14.52 6.94
N PRO A 131 -2.96 14.94 6.22
CA PRO A 131 -2.90 15.20 4.79
C PRO A 131 -1.79 16.17 4.38
N GLU A 132 -1.53 17.19 5.18
CA GLU A 132 -0.46 18.16 4.95
C GLU A 132 0.95 17.54 4.98
N LYS A 133 1.11 16.38 5.63
CA LYS A 133 2.38 15.64 5.65
C LYS A 133 2.48 14.63 4.54
N THR A 134 1.34 14.07 4.11
CA THR A 134 1.33 13.08 3.02
C THR A 134 1.56 13.70 1.65
N ASP A 135 1.21 14.97 1.47
CA ASP A 135 1.36 15.67 0.20
C ASP A 135 2.84 15.78 -0.25
N GLY A 136 3.76 15.89 0.71
CA GLY A 136 5.20 15.95 0.46
C GLY A 136 5.92 14.60 0.33
N LEU A 137 5.22 13.47 0.53
CA LEU A 137 5.87 12.17 0.48
C LEU A 137 6.21 11.77 -0.97
N PRO A 138 7.39 11.15 -1.20
CA PRO A 138 7.65 10.47 -2.45
C PRO A 138 6.65 9.34 -2.65
N SER A 139 6.32 8.99 -3.90
CA SER A 139 5.44 7.86 -4.15
C SER A 139 5.74 7.19 -5.49
N ILE A 140 5.59 5.87 -5.53
CA ILE A 140 5.71 5.09 -6.77
C ILE A 140 4.72 5.58 -7.83
N PRO A 141 3.41 5.78 -7.52
CA PRO A 141 2.46 6.30 -8.48
C PRO A 141 2.87 7.65 -9.09
N ARG A 142 3.30 8.62 -8.27
CA ARG A 142 3.73 9.93 -8.77
C ARG A 142 4.91 9.82 -9.72
N SER A 143 5.92 9.03 -9.36
CA SER A 143 7.09 8.79 -10.23
C SER A 143 6.69 8.15 -11.56
N LEU A 144 5.74 7.21 -11.54
CA LEU A 144 5.24 6.58 -12.77
C LEU A 144 4.35 7.53 -13.57
N LYS A 145 3.54 8.38 -12.93
CA LYS A 145 2.77 9.44 -13.59
C LYS A 145 3.70 10.40 -14.34
N ASP A 146 4.76 10.84 -13.68
CA ASP A 146 5.78 11.73 -14.29
C ASP A 146 6.49 11.05 -15.47
N ALA A 147 6.61 9.72 -15.43
CA ALA A 147 7.10 8.90 -16.53
C ALA A 147 6.02 8.62 -17.62
N GLY A 148 4.82 9.19 -17.49
CA GLY A 148 3.75 9.12 -18.49
C GLY A 148 2.87 7.86 -18.39
N TYR A 149 2.80 7.22 -17.23
CA TYR A 149 1.86 6.13 -16.98
C TYR A 149 0.47 6.65 -16.63
N SER A 150 -0.58 5.96 -17.09
CA SER A 150 -1.93 6.13 -16.55
C SER A 150 -2.07 5.34 -15.25
N LEU A 151 -2.78 5.93 -14.27
CA LEU A 151 -2.85 5.39 -12.91
C LEU A 151 -4.29 5.09 -12.52
N GLU A 152 -4.53 3.88 -11.98
CA GLU A 152 -5.82 3.50 -11.43
C GLU A 152 -5.63 2.68 -10.15
N TYR A 153 -6.58 2.84 -9.23
CA TYR A 153 -6.61 2.10 -7.97
C TYR A 153 -7.97 1.43 -7.79
N TYR A 154 -7.96 0.14 -7.50
CA TYR A 154 -9.14 -0.69 -7.28
C TYR A 154 -9.14 -1.19 -5.84
N TYR A 155 -10.21 -0.86 -5.11
CA TYR A 155 -10.40 -1.25 -3.72
C TYR A 155 -11.83 -1.67 -3.47
N GLY A 156 -12.04 -2.85 -2.89
CA GLY A 156 -13.39 -3.33 -2.59
C GLY A 156 -14.09 -2.59 -1.45
N GLY A 157 -13.34 -1.96 -0.56
CA GLY A 157 -13.84 -1.28 0.64
C GLY A 157 -14.04 0.22 0.48
N ASP A 158 -14.30 0.87 1.63
CA ASP A 158 -14.46 2.33 1.74
C ASP A 158 -13.11 3.04 1.64
N ALA A 159 -12.86 3.70 0.49
CA ALA A 159 -11.62 4.44 0.26
C ALA A 159 -11.51 5.71 1.13
N ASP A 160 -12.60 6.18 1.73
CA ASP A 160 -12.56 7.35 2.62
C ASP A 160 -12.20 6.97 4.06
N PHE A 161 -12.19 5.65 4.36
CA PHE A 161 -11.70 5.15 5.64
C PHE A 161 -10.25 5.57 5.89
N THR A 162 -9.99 6.17 7.06
CA THR A 162 -8.67 6.65 7.49
C THR A 162 -7.97 7.64 6.55
N ASN A 163 -8.72 8.42 5.77
CA ASN A 163 -8.21 9.37 4.76
C ASN A 163 -7.40 8.72 3.61
N MET A 164 -7.66 7.44 3.32
CA MET A 164 -6.92 6.73 2.28
C MET A 164 -7.10 7.38 0.90
N ARG A 165 -8.32 7.79 0.53
CA ARG A 165 -8.57 8.51 -0.74
C ARG A 165 -7.73 9.77 -0.87
N SER A 166 -7.67 10.59 0.19
CA SER A 166 -6.84 11.79 0.21
C SER A 166 -5.36 11.46 -0.03
N TYR A 167 -4.85 10.42 0.63
CA TYR A 167 -3.48 9.96 0.46
C TYR A 167 -3.22 9.44 -0.97
N LEU A 168 -4.13 8.66 -1.54
CA LEU A 168 -3.98 8.13 -2.90
C LEU A 168 -3.96 9.25 -3.94
N VAL A 169 -4.84 10.24 -3.80
CA VAL A 169 -4.87 11.43 -4.69
C VAL A 169 -3.57 12.23 -4.56
N SER A 170 -3.10 12.49 -3.34
CA SER A 170 -1.81 13.16 -3.12
C SER A 170 -0.63 12.36 -3.64
N SER A 171 -0.76 11.03 -3.73
CA SER A 171 0.23 10.15 -4.36
C SER A 171 0.19 10.15 -5.90
N GLY A 172 -0.74 10.88 -6.51
CA GLY A 172 -0.87 11.02 -7.96
C GLY A 172 -1.94 10.14 -8.61
N ILE A 173 -2.69 9.33 -7.84
CA ILE A 173 -3.76 8.46 -8.35
C ILE A 173 -5.06 9.25 -8.39
N GLU A 174 -5.65 9.42 -9.58
CA GLU A 174 -6.89 10.18 -9.77
C GLU A 174 -8.12 9.30 -9.96
N LYS A 175 -7.96 8.15 -10.63
CA LYS A 175 -9.05 7.19 -10.84
C LYS A 175 -9.01 6.14 -9.73
N ILE A 176 -9.96 6.22 -8.80
CA ILE A 176 -10.10 5.30 -7.66
C ILE A 176 -11.47 4.67 -7.74
N ILE A 177 -11.50 3.37 -7.97
CA ILE A 177 -12.69 2.53 -7.88
C ILE A 177 -12.76 2.00 -6.45
N SER A 178 -13.88 2.23 -5.76
CA SER A 178 -14.08 1.86 -4.37
C SER A 178 -15.45 1.22 -4.15
N GLU A 179 -15.82 0.91 -2.93
CA GLU A 179 -17.09 0.24 -2.63
C GLU A 179 -18.31 0.91 -3.26
N THR A 180 -18.32 2.25 -3.39
CA THR A 180 -19.43 3.01 -3.96
C THR A 180 -19.63 2.77 -5.45
N ASP A 181 -18.62 2.25 -6.15
CA ASP A 181 -18.66 1.93 -7.57
C ASP A 181 -19.22 0.53 -7.86
N PHE A 182 -19.54 -0.21 -6.81
CA PHE A 182 -20.19 -1.53 -6.89
C PHE A 182 -21.66 -1.42 -6.54
N PRO A 183 -22.56 -2.19 -7.19
CA PRO A 183 -23.96 -2.25 -6.81
C PRO A 183 -24.15 -2.81 -5.40
N LEU A 184 -25.23 -2.43 -4.72
CA LEU A 184 -25.51 -2.89 -3.35
C LEU A 184 -25.59 -4.41 -3.23
N SER A 185 -26.04 -5.09 -4.29
CA SER A 185 -26.08 -6.57 -4.34
C SER A 185 -24.70 -7.24 -4.26
N GLU A 186 -23.65 -6.52 -4.62
CA GLU A 186 -22.27 -7.00 -4.58
C GLU A 186 -21.52 -6.55 -3.32
N ARG A 187 -22.21 -5.85 -2.41
CA ARG A 187 -21.68 -5.39 -1.12
C ARG A 187 -22.44 -6.03 0.05
N PRO A 188 -22.29 -7.35 0.30
CA PRO A 188 -23.07 -8.08 1.28
C PRO A 188 -22.76 -7.72 2.73
N GLY A 189 -21.70 -6.98 3.01
CA GLY A 189 -21.26 -6.64 4.36
C GLY A 189 -20.72 -5.21 4.48
N LYS A 190 -20.39 -4.84 5.71
CA LYS A 190 -19.86 -3.50 6.01
C LYS A 190 -18.45 -3.23 5.47
N TRP A 191 -17.81 -4.22 4.91
CA TRP A 191 -16.45 -4.13 4.36
C TRP A 191 -16.43 -3.90 2.84
N GLY A 192 -17.60 -3.65 2.24
CA GLY A 192 -17.73 -3.36 0.82
C GLY A 192 -17.84 -4.60 -0.06
N ALA A 193 -17.30 -4.51 -1.28
CA ALA A 193 -17.29 -5.59 -2.26
C ALA A 193 -16.20 -6.62 -1.91
N PRO A 194 -16.51 -7.94 -1.96
CA PRO A 194 -15.53 -8.99 -1.71
C PRO A 194 -14.54 -9.12 -2.88
N ASP A 195 -13.40 -9.76 -2.61
CA ASP A 195 -12.29 -9.90 -3.55
C ASP A 195 -12.69 -10.41 -4.92
N HIS A 196 -13.59 -11.40 -4.98
CA HIS A 196 -14.05 -11.95 -6.27
C HIS A 196 -14.80 -10.91 -7.12
N ALA A 197 -15.62 -10.04 -6.51
CA ALA A 197 -16.30 -8.96 -7.22
C ALA A 197 -15.32 -7.87 -7.66
N LEU A 198 -14.37 -7.54 -6.81
CA LEU A 198 -13.29 -6.61 -7.12
C LEU A 198 -12.45 -7.08 -8.32
N PHE A 199 -12.00 -8.34 -8.30
CA PHE A 199 -11.23 -8.90 -9.41
C PHE A 199 -12.05 -9.05 -10.69
N GLN A 200 -13.34 -9.42 -10.60
CA GLN A 200 -14.23 -9.44 -11.76
C GLN A 200 -14.38 -8.05 -12.37
N ARG A 201 -14.57 -7.01 -11.56
CA ARG A 201 -14.65 -5.63 -12.03
C ARG A 201 -13.35 -5.20 -12.69
N PHE A 202 -12.21 -5.44 -12.06
CA PHE A 202 -10.89 -5.14 -12.62
C PHE A 202 -10.67 -5.83 -13.97
N MET A 203 -10.96 -7.12 -14.06
CA MET A 203 -10.79 -7.89 -15.30
C MET A 203 -11.73 -7.45 -16.40
N LYS A 204 -12.94 -7.00 -16.04
CA LYS A 204 -13.89 -6.41 -16.99
C LYS A 204 -13.34 -5.11 -17.54
N ASP A 205 -12.96 -4.17 -16.66
CA ASP A 205 -12.43 -2.87 -17.08
C ASP A 205 -11.13 -3.02 -17.89
N LEU A 206 -10.26 -3.97 -17.54
CA LEU A 206 -9.04 -4.25 -18.29
C LEU A 206 -9.30 -4.75 -19.71
N LYS A 207 -10.38 -5.51 -19.95
CA LYS A 207 -10.73 -6.10 -21.25
C LYS A 207 -11.60 -5.19 -22.11
N GLU A 208 -12.54 -4.48 -21.50
CA GLU A 208 -13.59 -3.75 -22.20
C GLU A 208 -13.24 -2.28 -22.42
N GLU A 209 -12.48 -1.67 -21.51
CA GLU A 209 -12.04 -0.28 -21.68
C GLU A 209 -10.80 -0.18 -22.55
N LYS A 210 -10.72 0.87 -23.38
CA LYS A 210 -9.50 1.20 -24.10
C LYS A 210 -8.44 1.65 -23.11
N GLN A 211 -7.40 0.84 -22.96
CA GLN A 211 -6.31 1.15 -22.03
C GLN A 211 -5.41 2.26 -22.56
N GLN A 212 -5.06 3.22 -21.72
CA GLN A 212 -4.01 4.18 -21.98
C GLN A 212 -2.68 3.59 -21.51
N GLU A 213 -1.82 3.21 -22.42
CA GLU A 213 -0.53 2.57 -22.14
C GLU A 213 0.64 3.57 -22.20
N PRO A 214 1.66 3.37 -21.37
CA PRO A 214 1.73 2.35 -20.32
C PRO A 214 0.83 2.69 -19.13
N PHE A 215 0.35 1.67 -18.44
CA PHE A 215 -0.47 1.86 -17.25
C PHE A 215 0.15 1.26 -16.00
N PHE A 216 -0.21 1.83 -14.85
CA PHE A 216 0.03 1.28 -13.52
C PHE A 216 -1.31 1.16 -12.78
N LYS A 217 -1.74 -0.05 -12.53
CA LYS A 217 -2.99 -0.34 -11.85
C LYS A 217 -2.73 -1.07 -10.54
N ILE A 218 -3.32 -0.58 -9.47
CA ILE A 218 -3.21 -1.18 -8.13
C ILE A 218 -4.54 -1.84 -7.78
N ILE A 219 -4.49 -3.06 -7.24
CA ILE A 219 -5.65 -3.79 -6.69
C ILE A 219 -5.35 -4.11 -5.23
N GLN A 220 -6.28 -3.78 -4.32
CA GLN A 220 -6.17 -4.04 -2.90
C GLN A 220 -7.45 -4.65 -2.35
#